data_23e435036a2901c18c1af17446868a5a
#
_entry.id   23e435036a2901c18c1af17446868a5a
#
_cell.length_a   1.000
_cell.length_b   1.000
_cell.length_c   1.000
_cell.angle_alpha   90.00
_cell.angle_beta   90.00
_cell.angle_gamma   90.00
#
_symmetry.space_group_name_H-M   'P 1'
#
loop_
_entity.id
_entity.type
_entity.pdbx_description
1 polymer ?
#
loop_
_entity_poly.entity_id
_entity_poly.type
_entity_poly.pdbx_seq_one_letter_code
_entity_poly.pdbx_strand_id
1 'polypeptide(L)'
;TLFYSVNEEVTLRSHKIFKHKLHSGDQDIEVYYEADETFNTFVYKSKSKKYIIIGSSSTVSSEYRIVNANTPDEEFKIFQKRQRDLEYSIAHYENSFYIIANGDGATNFKLQKTSENKTDKKYWKDVIPHRKEVLLEDIEIFKDYLVVNERENGLNNLRIISWDGLEDYYLPFESETYTSHISNNPDFDSDVLRYGYNSLTAPSAVIDYNFKTKESEIKKEQVVLGGKFKKENYESKRIWAIARDGVKVPISLVYKKGTKLDGTSPLLLYAYGSYGSTIDPSFSSVRLSLLDRGFIYAIAHVRGGEYLGRAWYENGKLLNKLNTFYDFIDCSKFLIKEKYTSEEHLYAYGGSAGGLLIGAIINMNPELYH
;
A
#
# COMPACT_ATOMS: atom_id res chain seq x y z
N THR A 1 -9.71 29.24 9.09
CA THR A 1 -10.74 28.42 8.44
C THR A 1 -10.39 26.94 8.61
N LEU A 2 -11.37 26.13 9.00
CA LEU A 2 -11.30 24.66 9.05
C LEU A 2 -12.05 24.10 7.84
N PHE A 3 -11.49 23.09 7.19
CA PHE A 3 -12.19 22.30 6.18
C PHE A 3 -12.38 20.87 6.69
N TYR A 4 -13.53 20.26 6.39
CA TYR A 4 -13.85 18.92 6.82
C TYR A 4 -14.80 18.21 5.84
N SER A 5 -14.73 16.89 5.83
CA SER A 5 -15.64 16.06 5.03
C SER A 5 -16.86 15.63 5.86
N VAL A 6 -17.98 15.44 5.18
CA VAL A 6 -19.22 14.93 5.75
C VAL A 6 -19.63 13.67 5.02
N ASN A 7 -20.01 12.67 5.80
CA ASN A 7 -20.49 11.40 5.28
C ASN A 7 -21.98 11.42 5.03
N GLU A 8 -22.43 10.69 4.03
CA GLU A 8 -23.83 10.37 3.82
C GLU A 8 -24.32 9.43 4.94
N GLU A 9 -25.55 9.66 5.43
CA GLU A 9 -26.02 9.01 6.68
C GLU A 9 -26.22 7.48 6.54
N VAL A 10 -26.60 7.00 5.37
CA VAL A 10 -26.92 5.58 5.13
C VAL A 10 -25.71 4.79 4.67
N THR A 11 -25.02 5.28 3.65
CA THR A 11 -23.88 4.58 3.02
C THR A 11 -22.56 4.85 3.71
N LEU A 12 -22.50 5.89 4.57
CA LEU A 12 -21.30 6.41 5.20
C LEU A 12 -20.24 6.91 4.19
N ARG A 13 -20.62 7.09 2.93
CA ARG A 13 -19.77 7.62 1.88
C ARG A 13 -19.43 9.08 2.17
N SER A 14 -18.16 9.43 2.18
CA SER A 14 -17.73 10.83 2.26
C SER A 14 -18.05 11.52 0.93
N HIS A 15 -18.98 12.48 0.92
CA HIS A 15 -19.51 13.06 -0.32
C HIS A 15 -19.59 14.59 -0.33
N LYS A 16 -19.33 15.25 0.80
CA LYS A 16 -19.36 16.70 0.91
C LYS A 16 -18.13 17.23 1.61
N ILE A 17 -17.69 18.42 1.20
CA ILE A 17 -16.69 19.20 1.92
C ILE A 17 -17.31 20.52 2.36
N PHE A 18 -17.16 20.82 3.64
CA PHE A 18 -17.59 22.06 4.26
C PHE A 18 -16.38 22.89 4.72
N LYS A 19 -16.58 24.19 4.82
CA LYS A 19 -15.68 25.09 5.54
C LYS A 19 -16.38 25.75 6.71
N HIS A 20 -15.66 25.85 7.83
CA HIS A 20 -16.03 26.54 9.05
C HIS A 20 -15.07 27.68 9.33
N LYS A 21 -15.57 28.91 9.62
CA LYS A 21 -14.74 30.02 10.04
C LYS A 21 -14.66 30.04 11.56
N LEU A 22 -13.49 29.67 12.08
CA LEU A 22 -13.26 29.63 13.54
C LEU A 22 -13.60 30.96 14.19
N HIS A 23 -14.25 30.92 15.35
CA HIS A 23 -14.68 32.06 16.15
C HIS A 23 -15.72 32.98 15.46
N SER A 24 -16.37 32.55 14.40
CA SER A 24 -17.55 33.19 13.83
C SER A 24 -18.81 32.48 14.34
N GLY A 25 -19.93 33.20 14.42
CA GLY A 25 -21.23 32.60 14.64
C GLY A 25 -21.93 32.20 13.33
N ASP A 26 -21.20 32.19 12.21
CA ASP A 26 -21.73 31.89 10.88
C ASP A 26 -21.99 30.39 10.71
N GLN A 27 -22.96 30.06 9.87
CA GLN A 27 -23.19 28.68 9.47
C GLN A 27 -22.07 28.19 8.58
N ASP A 28 -21.80 26.87 8.63
CA ASP A 28 -20.82 26.20 7.79
C ASP A 28 -21.27 26.26 6.32
N ILE A 29 -20.29 26.45 5.43
CA ILE A 29 -20.53 26.61 4.00
C ILE A 29 -20.11 25.32 3.29
N GLU A 30 -21.03 24.70 2.54
CA GLU A 30 -20.70 23.62 1.61
C GLU A 30 -19.87 24.19 0.45
N VAL A 31 -18.65 23.70 0.28
CA VAL A 31 -17.72 24.13 -0.78
C VAL A 31 -17.57 23.11 -1.91
N TYR A 32 -17.99 21.88 -1.66
CA TYR A 32 -17.99 20.83 -2.66
C TYR A 32 -18.99 19.73 -2.34
N TYR A 33 -19.69 19.26 -3.37
CA TYR A 33 -20.56 18.09 -3.34
C TYR A 33 -20.17 17.11 -4.44
N GLU A 34 -19.93 15.86 -4.07
CA GLU A 34 -19.66 14.76 -5.00
C GLU A 34 -20.94 13.99 -5.30
N ALA A 35 -21.49 14.24 -6.47
CA ALA A 35 -22.76 13.64 -6.89
C ALA A 35 -22.63 12.18 -7.37
N ASP A 36 -21.44 11.79 -7.85
CA ASP A 36 -21.21 10.43 -8.30
C ASP A 36 -20.98 9.50 -7.11
N GLU A 37 -21.95 8.60 -6.88
CA GLU A 37 -21.93 7.68 -5.73
C GLU A 37 -20.76 6.70 -5.73
N THR A 38 -20.07 6.54 -6.84
CA THR A 38 -18.88 5.68 -6.94
C THR A 38 -17.61 6.33 -6.38
N PHE A 39 -17.66 7.65 -6.07
CA PHE A 39 -16.52 8.41 -5.55
C PHE A 39 -16.68 8.73 -4.06
N ASN A 40 -15.58 8.67 -3.34
CA ASN A 40 -15.40 9.25 -2.02
C ASN A 40 -14.59 10.53 -2.12
N THR A 41 -14.89 11.53 -1.27
CA THR A 41 -14.17 12.80 -1.26
C THR A 41 -13.47 13.04 0.08
N PHE A 42 -12.35 13.76 0.03
CA PHE A 42 -11.53 14.11 1.19
C PHE A 42 -10.88 15.47 0.98
N VAL A 43 -10.41 16.08 2.06
CA VAL A 43 -9.74 17.39 2.02
C VAL A 43 -8.47 17.36 2.86
N TYR A 44 -7.41 18.00 2.35
CA TYR A 44 -6.15 18.15 3.07
C TYR A 44 -5.42 19.43 2.66
N LYS A 45 -4.43 19.81 3.45
CA LYS A 45 -3.51 20.92 3.13
C LYS A 45 -2.22 20.35 2.57
N SER A 46 -1.73 20.92 1.47
CA SER A 46 -0.43 20.52 0.90
C SER A 46 0.71 20.68 1.91
N LYS A 47 1.77 19.85 1.83
CA LYS A 47 2.98 19.97 2.67
C LYS A 47 3.60 21.37 2.57
N SER A 48 3.56 21.98 1.39
CA SER A 48 3.98 23.37 1.15
C SER A 48 3.13 24.43 1.89
N LYS A 49 2.02 24.01 2.50
CA LYS A 49 1.03 24.89 3.16
C LYS A 49 0.37 25.93 2.22
N LYS A 50 0.68 25.88 0.91
CA LYS A 50 0.21 26.83 -0.10
C LYS A 50 -1.21 26.53 -0.60
N TYR A 51 -1.62 25.27 -0.62
CA TYR A 51 -2.91 24.85 -1.17
C TYR A 51 -3.74 24.06 -0.17
N ILE A 52 -5.07 24.31 -0.19
CA ILE A 52 -6.08 23.38 0.29
C ILE A 52 -6.49 22.55 -0.92
N ILE A 53 -6.56 21.25 -0.76
CA ILE A 53 -6.78 20.29 -1.83
C ILE A 53 -7.99 19.44 -1.48
N ILE A 54 -8.97 19.37 -2.38
CA ILE A 54 -10.06 18.40 -2.34
C ILE A 54 -9.76 17.31 -3.33
N GLY A 55 -9.77 16.06 -2.87
CA GLY A 55 -9.66 14.89 -3.73
C GLY A 55 -10.97 14.12 -3.78
N SER A 56 -11.31 13.60 -4.94
CA SER A 56 -12.38 12.63 -5.15
C SER A 56 -11.78 11.40 -5.83
N SER A 57 -12.01 10.22 -5.27
CA SER A 57 -11.46 8.97 -5.81
C SER A 57 -12.49 7.85 -5.82
N SER A 58 -12.48 7.07 -6.90
CA SER A 58 -13.15 5.79 -7.05
C SER A 58 -12.11 4.67 -7.14
N THR A 59 -12.55 3.45 -7.44
CA THR A 59 -11.64 2.30 -7.59
C THR A 59 -10.60 2.48 -8.70
N VAL A 60 -10.91 3.25 -9.75
CA VAL A 60 -10.07 3.35 -10.96
C VAL A 60 -9.94 4.78 -11.50
N SER A 61 -10.39 5.79 -10.77
CA SER A 61 -10.33 7.18 -11.25
C SER A 61 -10.18 8.16 -10.10
N SER A 62 -9.47 9.26 -10.36
CA SER A 62 -9.28 10.34 -9.39
C SER A 62 -9.55 11.71 -10.01
N GLU A 63 -9.92 12.67 -9.17
CA GLU A 63 -10.02 14.08 -9.52
C GLU A 63 -9.62 14.95 -8.33
N TYR A 64 -8.84 15.99 -8.57
CA TYR A 64 -8.43 16.92 -7.53
C TYR A 64 -8.87 18.34 -7.86
N ARG A 65 -9.15 19.11 -6.81
CA ARG A 65 -9.43 20.55 -6.85
C ARG A 65 -8.51 21.25 -5.87
N ILE A 66 -8.07 22.45 -6.22
CA ILE A 66 -7.14 23.22 -5.42
C ILE A 66 -7.64 24.64 -5.20
N VAL A 67 -7.36 25.20 -4.04
CA VAL A 67 -7.50 26.63 -3.73
C VAL A 67 -6.27 27.09 -2.97
N ASN A 68 -5.88 28.36 -3.14
CA ASN A 68 -4.79 28.93 -2.36
C ASN A 68 -5.16 29.00 -0.87
N ALA A 69 -4.34 28.46 0.01
CA ALA A 69 -4.62 28.43 1.44
C ALA A 69 -4.65 29.81 2.11
N ASN A 70 -4.07 30.84 1.48
CA ASN A 70 -4.11 32.21 1.96
C ASN A 70 -5.40 32.94 1.52
N THR A 71 -6.10 32.44 0.50
CA THR A 71 -7.40 32.95 0.02
C THR A 71 -8.44 31.82 0.01
N PRO A 72 -8.77 31.24 1.17
CA PRO A 72 -9.59 30.02 1.27
C PRO A 72 -11.07 30.25 0.94
N ASP A 73 -11.45 31.49 0.69
CA ASP A 73 -12.80 31.90 0.30
C ASP A 73 -13.01 31.94 -1.21
N GLU A 74 -11.91 31.80 -2.00
CA GLU A 74 -12.01 31.64 -3.44
C GLU A 74 -12.58 30.28 -3.85
N GLU A 75 -13.02 30.18 -5.11
CA GLU A 75 -13.54 28.94 -5.68
C GLU A 75 -12.43 27.92 -5.91
N PHE A 76 -12.70 26.65 -5.58
CA PHE A 76 -11.80 25.53 -5.88
C PHE A 76 -11.71 25.29 -7.38
N LYS A 77 -10.50 25.36 -7.92
CA LYS A 77 -10.21 25.08 -9.33
C LYS A 77 -9.92 23.61 -9.55
N ILE A 78 -10.51 23.00 -10.59
CA ILE A 78 -10.20 21.63 -11.00
C ILE A 78 -8.74 21.60 -11.44
N PHE A 79 -7.97 20.66 -10.86
CA PHE A 79 -6.57 20.42 -11.22
C PHE A 79 -6.45 19.75 -12.60
N GLN A 80 -7.14 18.62 -12.76
CA GLN A 80 -7.30 17.88 -14.01
C GLN A 80 -8.72 17.31 -14.03
N LYS A 81 -9.47 17.54 -15.09
CA LYS A 81 -10.81 16.99 -15.25
C LYS A 81 -10.79 15.47 -15.16
N ARG A 82 -11.80 14.91 -14.50
CA ARG A 82 -12.01 13.48 -14.35
C ARG A 82 -11.97 12.77 -15.69
N GLN A 83 -11.22 11.68 -15.75
CA GLN A 83 -11.17 10.75 -16.87
C GLN A 83 -11.32 9.34 -16.31
N ARG A 84 -12.10 8.51 -16.98
CA ARG A 84 -12.21 7.11 -16.60
C ARG A 84 -10.87 6.42 -16.74
N ASP A 85 -10.52 5.59 -15.77
CA ASP A 85 -9.28 4.82 -15.67
C ASP A 85 -8.00 5.68 -15.51
N LEU A 86 -8.13 6.99 -15.26
CA LEU A 86 -7.03 7.84 -14.85
C LEU A 86 -7.02 7.98 -13.32
N GLU A 87 -6.09 7.30 -12.71
CA GLU A 87 -5.75 7.42 -11.29
C GLU A 87 -4.52 8.32 -11.17
N TYR A 88 -4.59 9.31 -10.28
CA TYR A 88 -3.43 10.15 -9.98
C TYR A 88 -3.51 10.71 -8.57
N SER A 89 -2.37 11.10 -8.03
CA SER A 89 -2.23 11.89 -6.81
C SER A 89 -1.32 13.09 -7.05
N ILE A 90 -1.41 14.10 -6.20
CA ILE A 90 -0.66 15.35 -6.35
C ILE A 90 0.06 15.74 -5.07
N ALA A 91 1.33 16.17 -5.21
CA ALA A 91 2.12 16.82 -4.17
C ALA A 91 2.62 18.17 -4.70
N HIS A 92 2.71 19.17 -3.84
CA HIS A 92 3.17 20.52 -4.25
C HIS A 92 4.47 20.88 -3.56
N TYR A 93 5.45 21.30 -4.37
CA TYR A 93 6.73 21.81 -3.90
C TYR A 93 7.19 23.00 -4.77
N GLU A 94 7.63 24.09 -4.13
CA GLU A 94 8.00 25.35 -4.76
C GLU A 94 6.91 25.90 -5.69
N ASN A 95 7.16 25.94 -7.01
CA ASN A 95 6.22 26.43 -8.04
C ASN A 95 5.70 25.32 -8.94
N SER A 96 5.69 24.09 -8.44
CA SER A 96 5.35 22.90 -9.23
C SER A 96 4.52 21.90 -8.45
N PHE A 97 3.69 21.18 -9.19
CA PHE A 97 3.06 19.95 -8.72
C PHE A 97 3.80 18.73 -9.26
N TYR A 98 3.98 17.74 -8.40
CA TYR A 98 4.47 16.41 -8.71
C TYR A 98 3.28 15.46 -8.70
N ILE A 99 3.14 14.65 -9.73
CA ILE A 99 1.96 13.86 -10.00
C ILE A 99 2.37 12.40 -10.18
N ILE A 100 1.89 11.51 -9.33
CA ILE A 100 1.93 10.08 -9.59
C ILE A 100 0.70 9.74 -10.40
N ALA A 101 0.85 9.13 -11.59
CA ALA A 101 -0.28 8.84 -12.46
C ALA A 101 -0.08 7.57 -13.29
N ASN A 102 -1.20 6.89 -13.61
CA ASN A 102 -1.23 5.71 -14.49
C ASN A 102 -1.57 6.04 -15.94
N GLY A 103 -1.60 7.32 -16.31
CA GLY A 103 -1.97 7.77 -17.65
C GLY A 103 -1.01 7.29 -18.75
N ASP A 104 -1.51 7.28 -20.01
CA ASP A 104 -0.72 6.98 -21.20
C ASP A 104 -0.04 5.60 -21.18
N GLY A 105 -0.74 4.59 -20.64
CA GLY A 105 -0.25 3.22 -20.57
C GLY A 105 0.72 2.94 -19.43
N ALA A 106 0.92 3.88 -18.50
CA ALA A 106 1.75 3.71 -17.33
C ALA A 106 1.06 2.90 -16.24
N THR A 107 0.75 1.64 -16.50
CA THR A 107 -0.06 0.78 -15.63
C THR A 107 0.48 0.69 -14.19
N ASN A 108 1.79 0.68 -14.01
CA ASN A 108 2.48 0.71 -12.70
C ASN A 108 2.84 2.12 -12.25
N PHE A 109 2.10 3.12 -12.73
CA PHE A 109 2.29 4.54 -12.47
C PHE A 109 3.66 5.09 -12.93
N LYS A 110 3.75 6.39 -12.98
CA LYS A 110 4.96 7.17 -13.24
C LYS A 110 4.89 8.47 -12.46
N LEU A 111 6.03 9.08 -12.19
CA LEU A 111 6.11 10.40 -11.59
C LEU A 111 6.26 11.46 -12.67
N GLN A 112 5.37 12.44 -12.64
CA GLN A 112 5.36 13.58 -13.56
C GLN A 112 5.43 14.90 -12.77
N LYS A 113 5.75 15.97 -13.48
CA LYS A 113 5.83 17.35 -12.93
C LYS A 113 5.13 18.32 -13.85
N THR A 114 4.46 19.32 -13.27
CA THR A 114 3.89 20.46 -14.00
C THR A 114 4.03 21.75 -13.19
N SER A 115 3.99 22.91 -13.84
CA SER A 115 3.95 24.18 -13.13
C SER A 115 2.57 24.41 -12.50
N GLU A 116 2.52 25.14 -11.38
CA GLU A 116 1.27 25.42 -10.65
C GLU A 116 0.20 26.17 -11.47
N ASN A 117 0.62 26.86 -12.55
CA ASN A 117 -0.27 27.59 -13.46
C ASN A 117 -0.77 26.75 -14.66
N LYS A 118 -0.29 25.50 -14.81
CA LYS A 118 -0.60 24.61 -15.94
C LYS A 118 -0.87 23.19 -15.44
N THR A 119 -2.02 23.01 -14.79
CA THR A 119 -2.35 21.76 -14.08
C THR A 119 -2.89 20.65 -14.97
N ASP A 120 -3.43 20.97 -16.17
CA ASP A 120 -3.95 19.97 -17.10
C ASP A 120 -2.91 18.91 -17.49
N LYS A 121 -3.34 17.66 -17.66
CA LYS A 121 -2.52 16.49 -18.03
C LYS A 121 -1.61 16.72 -19.25
N LYS A 122 -2.07 17.49 -20.24
CA LYS A 122 -1.27 17.80 -21.45
C LYS A 122 0.06 18.54 -21.17
N TYR A 123 0.22 19.08 -19.95
CA TYR A 123 1.44 19.79 -19.52
C TYR A 123 2.32 18.95 -18.60
N TRP A 124 1.89 17.75 -18.20
CA TRP A 124 2.65 16.89 -17.31
C TRP A 124 3.87 16.34 -18.06
N LYS A 125 5.05 16.45 -17.44
CA LYS A 125 6.32 15.96 -17.97
C LYS A 125 6.88 14.88 -17.03
N ASP A 126 7.37 13.81 -17.60
CA ASP A 126 7.95 12.71 -16.84
C ASP A 126 9.18 13.14 -16.04
N VAL A 127 9.23 12.81 -14.77
CA VAL A 127 10.36 12.90 -13.84
C VAL A 127 10.95 11.50 -13.64
N ILE A 128 10.10 10.53 -13.32
CA ILE A 128 10.44 9.11 -13.30
C ILE A 128 9.49 8.43 -14.30
N PRO A 129 10.01 7.86 -15.40
CA PRO A 129 9.19 7.20 -16.39
C PRO A 129 8.60 5.91 -15.85
N HIS A 130 7.54 5.42 -16.50
CA HIS A 130 6.93 4.14 -16.20
C HIS A 130 7.95 3.00 -16.32
N ARG A 131 7.91 2.08 -15.35
CA ARG A 131 8.67 0.83 -15.36
C ARG A 131 7.70 -0.33 -15.19
N LYS A 132 7.75 -1.28 -16.11
CA LYS A 132 6.80 -2.41 -16.14
C LYS A 132 6.89 -3.29 -14.89
N GLU A 133 8.09 -3.48 -14.34
CA GLU A 133 8.35 -4.38 -13.23
C GLU A 133 8.32 -3.68 -11.85
N VAL A 134 8.11 -2.35 -11.83
CA VAL A 134 8.15 -1.55 -10.60
C VAL A 134 6.87 -0.74 -10.49
N LEU A 135 6.08 -1.00 -9.44
CA LEU A 135 4.93 -0.20 -9.08
C LEU A 135 5.39 1.01 -8.25
N LEU A 136 5.13 2.23 -8.74
CA LEU A 136 5.40 3.45 -8.00
C LEU A 136 4.18 3.75 -7.11
N GLU A 137 4.37 3.63 -5.79
CA GLU A 137 3.27 3.73 -4.82
C GLU A 137 3.12 5.12 -4.21
N ASP A 138 4.23 5.77 -3.84
CA ASP A 138 4.21 7.06 -3.15
C ASP A 138 5.52 7.82 -3.30
N ILE A 139 5.50 9.13 -2.98
CA ILE A 139 6.68 9.98 -2.93
C ILE A 139 6.70 10.86 -1.68
N GLU A 140 7.89 11.20 -1.22
CA GLU A 140 8.12 12.25 -0.22
C GLU A 140 9.18 13.23 -0.73
N ILE A 141 8.84 14.51 -0.73
CA ILE A 141 9.70 15.57 -1.25
C ILE A 141 10.41 16.25 -0.09
N PHE A 142 11.74 16.34 -0.21
CA PHE A 142 12.61 17.16 0.61
C PHE A 142 13.29 18.22 -0.25
N LYS A 143 13.90 19.21 0.38
CA LYS A 143 14.62 20.29 -0.31
C LYS A 143 15.70 19.77 -1.26
N ASP A 144 16.52 18.83 -0.79
CA ASP A 144 17.66 18.31 -1.53
C ASP A 144 17.42 16.90 -2.09
N TYR A 145 16.33 16.22 -1.66
CA TYR A 145 16.05 14.83 -2.00
C TYR A 145 14.59 14.58 -2.38
N LEU A 146 14.40 13.60 -3.23
CA LEU A 146 13.12 12.93 -3.49
C LEU A 146 13.24 11.50 -2.96
N VAL A 147 12.31 11.09 -2.11
CA VAL A 147 12.16 9.69 -1.70
C VAL A 147 10.98 9.10 -2.44
N VAL A 148 11.17 7.92 -3.03
CA VAL A 148 10.14 7.21 -3.78
C VAL A 148 9.87 5.87 -3.11
N ASN A 149 8.62 5.60 -2.78
CA ASN A 149 8.19 4.28 -2.34
C ASN A 149 7.82 3.46 -3.58
N GLU A 150 8.56 2.42 -3.83
CA GLU A 150 8.43 1.55 -4.99
C GLU A 150 8.20 0.11 -4.56
N ARG A 151 7.37 -0.62 -5.30
CA ARG A 151 7.24 -2.06 -5.12
C ARG A 151 7.81 -2.78 -6.32
N GLU A 152 8.84 -3.55 -6.07
CA GLU A 152 9.46 -4.41 -7.06
C GLU A 152 9.50 -5.85 -6.57
N ASN A 153 9.10 -6.77 -7.43
CA ASN A 153 9.08 -8.19 -7.08
C ASN A 153 8.35 -8.48 -5.74
N GLY A 154 7.32 -7.66 -5.41
CA GLY A 154 6.46 -7.78 -4.23
C GLY A 154 7.00 -7.15 -2.94
N LEU A 155 8.20 -6.60 -2.93
CA LEU A 155 8.79 -5.93 -1.77
C LEU A 155 8.80 -4.42 -1.94
N ASN A 156 8.48 -3.71 -0.86
CA ASN A 156 8.57 -2.24 -0.84
C ASN A 156 10.02 -1.80 -0.70
N ASN A 157 10.44 -0.90 -1.57
CA ASN A 157 11.76 -0.31 -1.56
C ASN A 157 11.64 1.21 -1.41
N LEU A 158 12.47 1.80 -0.57
CA LEU A 158 12.59 3.25 -0.46
C LEU A 158 13.80 3.70 -1.28
N ARG A 159 13.54 4.32 -2.43
CA ARG A 159 14.56 4.89 -3.32
C ARG A 159 14.79 6.35 -2.98
N ILE A 160 16.03 6.74 -2.81
CA ILE A 160 16.47 8.09 -2.49
C ILE A 160 17.19 8.66 -3.69
N ILE A 161 16.73 9.81 -4.17
CA ILE A 161 17.27 10.52 -5.34
C ILE A 161 17.59 11.95 -4.92
N SER A 162 18.83 12.40 -5.11
CA SER A 162 19.17 13.81 -4.93
C SER A 162 18.74 14.64 -6.15
N TRP A 163 18.27 15.86 -5.93
CA TRP A 163 17.82 16.74 -7.05
C TRP A 163 18.95 17.16 -8.00
N ASP A 164 20.19 17.14 -7.54
CA ASP A 164 21.37 17.39 -8.39
C ASP A 164 21.77 16.18 -9.25
N GLY A 165 21.12 15.03 -9.04
CA GLY A 165 21.36 13.80 -9.79
C GLY A 165 22.64 13.05 -9.43
N LEU A 166 23.31 13.43 -8.34
CA LEU A 166 24.55 12.77 -7.91
C LEU A 166 24.30 11.49 -7.11
N GLU A 167 23.13 11.38 -6.47
CA GLU A 167 22.75 10.22 -5.67
C GLU A 167 21.45 9.61 -6.16
N ASP A 168 21.44 8.30 -6.34
CA ASP A 168 20.26 7.48 -6.66
C ASP A 168 20.48 6.06 -6.15
N TYR A 169 19.85 5.70 -5.02
CA TYR A 169 20.05 4.43 -4.35
C TYR A 169 18.84 4.00 -3.55
N TYR A 170 18.76 2.69 -3.25
CA TYR A 170 17.75 2.11 -2.39
C TYR A 170 18.27 1.94 -0.95
N LEU A 171 17.41 2.16 0.04
CA LEU A 171 17.73 1.76 1.42
C LEU A 171 17.83 0.23 1.49
N PRO A 172 18.89 -0.30 2.12
CA PRO A 172 19.05 -1.75 2.25
C PRO A 172 18.13 -2.32 3.34
N PHE A 173 17.44 -3.43 3.03
CA PHE A 173 16.67 -4.22 3.98
C PHE A 173 17.12 -5.68 3.91
N GLU A 174 17.42 -6.28 5.07
CA GLU A 174 18.04 -7.62 5.12
C GLU A 174 17.03 -8.78 5.07
N SER A 175 15.76 -8.53 5.47
CA SER A 175 14.75 -9.60 5.52
C SER A 175 14.24 -9.97 4.14
N GLU A 176 14.00 -11.26 3.89
CA GLU A 176 13.32 -11.72 2.68
C GLU A 176 11.81 -11.39 2.66
N THR A 177 11.24 -11.08 3.83
CA THR A 177 9.82 -10.80 4.01
C THR A 177 9.65 -9.57 4.89
N TYR A 178 9.56 -8.41 4.28
CA TYR A 178 9.40 -7.15 5.00
C TYR A 178 8.40 -6.24 4.29
N THR A 179 7.99 -5.20 4.98
CA THR A 179 7.34 -4.04 4.42
C THR A 179 7.96 -2.77 4.99
N SER A 180 8.11 -1.78 4.13
CA SER A 180 8.55 -0.44 4.49
C SER A 180 7.61 0.60 3.89
N HIS A 181 7.49 1.76 4.51
CA HIS A 181 6.67 2.85 4.01
C HIS A 181 7.20 4.19 4.51
N ILE A 182 7.01 5.22 3.70
CA ILE A 182 7.30 6.60 4.11
C ILE A 182 6.35 6.96 5.26
N SER A 183 6.91 7.49 6.35
CA SER A 183 6.14 7.95 7.51
C SER A 183 5.88 9.47 7.42
N ASN A 184 5.47 10.10 8.51
CA ASN A 184 5.19 11.54 8.52
C ASN A 184 6.47 12.38 8.49
N ASN A 185 6.68 13.13 7.42
CA ASN A 185 7.83 14.00 7.18
C ASN A 185 7.33 15.44 6.87
N PRO A 186 6.95 16.25 7.88
CA PRO A 186 6.24 17.52 7.65
C PRO A 186 7.11 18.64 7.08
N ASP A 187 8.44 18.56 7.23
CA ASP A 187 9.37 19.61 6.85
C ASP A 187 10.16 19.26 5.59
N PHE A 188 10.25 20.22 4.66
CA PHE A 188 11.08 20.07 3.47
C PHE A 188 12.57 20.19 3.76
N ASP A 189 12.96 21.06 4.71
CA ASP A 189 14.35 21.34 5.07
C ASP A 189 15.00 20.27 5.98
N SER A 190 14.34 19.14 6.19
CA SER A 190 14.88 18.04 6.99
C SER A 190 15.96 17.28 6.22
N ASP A 191 17.09 17.03 6.88
CA ASP A 191 18.11 16.08 6.41
C ASP A 191 17.78 14.62 6.81
N VAL A 192 16.57 14.38 7.36
CA VAL A 192 16.17 13.09 7.91
C VAL A 192 14.88 12.62 7.27
N LEU A 193 14.90 11.41 6.72
CA LEU A 193 13.72 10.65 6.33
C LEU A 193 13.22 9.84 7.50
N ARG A 194 11.97 10.04 7.89
CA ARG A 194 11.26 9.13 8.79
C ARG A 194 10.48 8.11 7.99
N TYR A 195 10.69 6.82 8.28
CA TYR A 195 9.99 5.72 7.64
C TYR A 195 9.59 4.64 8.65
N GLY A 196 8.58 3.86 8.28
CA GLY A 196 8.17 2.67 9.02
C GLY A 196 8.79 1.41 8.41
N TYR A 197 9.12 0.46 9.25
CA TYR A 197 9.63 -0.86 8.86
C TYR A 197 9.06 -1.94 9.78
N ASN A 198 8.72 -3.08 9.22
CA ASN A 198 8.51 -4.33 9.95
C ASN A 198 8.70 -5.53 9.02
N SER A 199 8.72 -6.74 9.60
CA SER A 199 8.74 -7.99 8.85
C SER A 199 7.90 -9.04 9.55
N LEU A 200 7.77 -10.23 9.01
CA LEU A 200 7.06 -11.31 9.71
C LEU A 200 7.69 -11.68 11.06
N THR A 201 8.98 -11.37 11.28
CA THR A 201 9.73 -11.68 12.50
C THR A 201 10.13 -10.46 13.31
N ALA A 202 10.11 -9.25 12.74
CA ALA A 202 10.51 -8.01 13.41
C ALA A 202 9.30 -7.12 13.68
N PRO A 203 9.08 -6.69 14.95
CA PRO A 203 8.04 -5.73 15.30
C PRO A 203 8.12 -4.43 14.51
N SER A 204 6.99 -3.72 14.43
CA SER A 204 6.92 -2.44 13.74
C SER A 204 7.86 -1.42 14.40
N ALA A 205 8.68 -0.78 13.60
CA ALA A 205 9.61 0.26 14.02
C ALA A 205 9.40 1.55 13.21
N VAL A 206 9.59 2.68 13.88
CA VAL A 206 9.75 4.01 13.28
C VAL A 206 11.22 4.34 13.29
N ILE A 207 11.77 4.62 12.13
CA ILE A 207 13.21 4.79 11.92
C ILE A 207 13.45 6.14 11.25
N ASP A 208 14.45 6.86 11.75
CA ASP A 208 14.98 8.08 11.14
C ASP A 208 16.27 7.72 10.40
N TYR A 209 16.32 8.04 9.10
CA TYR A 209 17.50 7.88 8.25
C TYR A 209 18.04 9.25 7.88
N ASN A 210 19.31 9.50 8.17
CA ASN A 210 19.96 10.75 7.83
C ASN A 210 20.58 10.67 6.44
N PHE A 211 20.16 11.55 5.52
CA PHE A 211 20.63 11.57 4.13
C PHE A 211 22.13 11.84 4.00
N LYS A 212 22.73 12.63 4.91
CA LYS A 212 24.16 13.03 4.86
C LYS A 212 25.08 12.00 5.46
N THR A 213 24.74 11.49 6.67
CA THR A 213 25.58 10.49 7.35
C THR A 213 25.33 9.08 6.86
N LYS A 214 24.18 8.83 6.19
CA LYS A 214 23.71 7.50 5.75
C LYS A 214 23.43 6.55 6.94
N GLU A 215 23.21 7.08 8.12
CA GLU A 215 22.94 6.32 9.33
C GLU A 215 21.45 6.27 9.62
N SER A 216 21.00 5.15 10.20
CA SER A 216 19.63 4.93 10.65
C SER A 216 19.56 4.86 12.17
N GLU A 217 18.55 5.49 12.75
CA GLU A 217 18.25 5.45 14.18
C GLU A 217 16.82 4.98 14.42
N ILE A 218 16.63 3.91 15.21
CA ILE A 218 15.30 3.47 15.63
C ILE A 218 14.76 4.44 16.68
N LYS A 219 13.71 5.17 16.34
CA LYS A 219 13.07 6.13 17.24
C LYS A 219 12.02 5.47 18.14
N LYS A 220 11.35 4.44 17.60
CA LYS A 220 10.35 3.67 18.35
C LYS A 220 10.22 2.29 17.76
N GLU A 221 10.13 1.28 18.60
CA GLU A 221 9.82 -0.09 18.23
C GLU A 221 8.61 -0.59 19.03
N GLN A 222 7.73 -1.35 18.40
CA GLN A 222 6.58 -1.96 19.06
C GLN A 222 7.05 -2.95 20.13
N VAL A 223 6.60 -2.74 21.37
CA VAL A 223 6.86 -3.66 22.48
C VAL A 223 5.89 -4.85 22.38
N VAL A 224 6.44 -6.06 22.43
CA VAL A 224 5.64 -7.29 22.50
C VAL A 224 5.40 -7.62 23.98
N LEU A 225 4.14 -7.48 24.40
CA LEU A 225 3.73 -7.73 25.79
C LEU A 225 3.44 -9.22 26.04
N GLY A 226 3.55 -9.63 27.30
CA GLY A 226 3.06 -10.93 27.79
C GLY A 226 3.94 -12.13 27.49
N GLY A 227 5.14 -11.96 26.96
CA GLY A 227 6.01 -13.08 26.62
C GLY A 227 7.49 -12.79 26.60
N LYS A 228 8.27 -13.83 26.36
CA LYS A 228 9.72 -13.74 26.13
C LYS A 228 10.00 -13.72 24.62
N PHE A 229 9.36 -12.80 23.91
CA PHE A 229 9.59 -12.66 22.47
C PHE A 229 11.05 -12.32 22.19
N LYS A 230 11.63 -13.05 21.26
CA LYS A 230 12.94 -12.78 20.65
C LYS A 230 12.81 -13.08 19.16
N LYS A 231 13.09 -12.09 18.32
CA LYS A 231 12.99 -12.25 16.85
C LYS A 231 13.83 -13.41 16.32
N GLU A 232 14.96 -13.68 16.97
CA GLU A 232 15.89 -14.75 16.64
C GLU A 232 15.29 -16.16 16.80
N ASN A 233 14.18 -16.30 17.54
CA ASN A 233 13.48 -17.56 17.72
C ASN A 233 12.58 -17.94 16.54
N TYR A 234 12.38 -17.02 15.61
CA TYR A 234 11.49 -17.21 14.46
C TYR A 234 12.28 -17.11 13.16
N GLU A 235 11.76 -17.75 12.14
CA GLU A 235 12.32 -17.76 10.79
C GLU A 235 11.21 -17.40 9.80
N SER A 236 11.50 -16.54 8.86
CA SER A 236 10.60 -16.20 7.76
C SER A 236 11.27 -16.54 6.43
N LYS A 237 10.47 -16.95 5.46
CA LYS A 237 10.91 -17.29 4.09
C LYS A 237 9.95 -16.73 3.07
N ARG A 238 10.47 -16.48 1.90
CA ARG A 238 9.71 -16.17 0.72
C ARG A 238 9.91 -17.26 -0.32
N ILE A 239 8.84 -17.95 -0.67
CA ILE A 239 8.84 -19.07 -1.62
C ILE A 239 7.83 -18.81 -2.74
N TRP A 240 7.86 -19.59 -3.78
CA TRP A 240 7.05 -19.39 -4.98
C TRP A 240 6.36 -20.69 -5.38
N ALA A 241 5.04 -20.67 -5.43
CA ALA A 241 4.25 -21.73 -6.04
C ALA A 241 4.08 -21.46 -7.54
N ILE A 242 4.01 -22.50 -8.34
CA ILE A 242 3.66 -22.40 -9.76
C ILE A 242 2.17 -22.73 -9.86
N ALA A 243 1.36 -21.74 -10.25
CA ALA A 243 -0.04 -21.94 -10.52
C ALA A 243 -0.25 -22.78 -11.79
N ARG A 244 -1.45 -23.35 -11.96
CA ARG A 244 -1.83 -24.23 -13.08
C ARG A 244 -1.67 -23.61 -14.47
N ASP A 245 -1.67 -22.28 -14.55
CA ASP A 245 -1.43 -21.49 -15.77
C ASP A 245 0.04 -21.09 -15.95
N GLY A 246 0.95 -21.61 -15.10
CA GLY A 246 2.39 -21.36 -15.16
C GLY A 246 2.84 -20.07 -14.45
N VAL A 247 1.91 -19.29 -13.89
CA VAL A 247 2.25 -18.06 -13.17
C VAL A 247 2.88 -18.39 -11.82
N LYS A 248 3.93 -17.67 -11.43
CA LYS A 248 4.59 -17.82 -10.12
C LYS A 248 3.88 -16.97 -9.09
N VAL A 249 3.28 -17.60 -8.09
CA VAL A 249 2.58 -16.95 -6.98
C VAL A 249 3.49 -16.91 -5.76
N PRO A 250 3.80 -15.72 -5.21
CA PRO A 250 4.64 -15.61 -4.03
C PRO A 250 3.89 -16.05 -2.78
N ILE A 251 4.62 -16.68 -1.85
CA ILE A 251 4.15 -17.04 -0.52
C ILE A 251 5.16 -16.52 0.49
N SER A 252 4.74 -15.67 1.42
CA SER A 252 5.53 -15.29 2.59
C SER A 252 5.11 -16.14 3.77
N LEU A 253 6.05 -16.79 4.44
CA LEU A 253 5.73 -17.65 5.58
C LEU A 253 6.66 -17.38 6.77
N VAL A 254 6.17 -17.71 7.97
CA VAL A 254 6.90 -17.58 9.23
C VAL A 254 6.56 -18.73 10.15
N TYR A 255 7.56 -19.19 10.89
CA TYR A 255 7.42 -20.24 11.89
C TYR A 255 8.48 -20.07 13.00
N LYS A 256 8.26 -20.72 14.14
CA LYS A 256 9.26 -20.80 15.21
C LYS A 256 10.40 -21.75 14.81
N LYS A 257 11.65 -21.37 15.06
CA LYS A 257 12.79 -22.25 14.81
C LYS A 257 12.63 -23.59 15.52
N GLY A 258 12.91 -24.66 14.79
CA GLY A 258 12.67 -26.03 15.25
C GLY A 258 11.30 -26.61 14.90
N THR A 259 10.41 -25.83 14.28
CA THR A 259 9.18 -26.35 13.67
C THR A 259 9.53 -27.38 12.61
N LYS A 260 8.85 -28.53 12.62
CA LYS A 260 9.10 -29.59 11.65
C LYS A 260 8.54 -29.23 10.29
N LEU A 261 9.35 -29.40 9.26
CA LEU A 261 8.97 -29.21 7.85
C LEU A 261 8.93 -30.60 7.15
N ASP A 262 8.16 -31.51 7.75
CA ASP A 262 8.02 -32.91 7.32
C ASP A 262 6.56 -33.29 6.96
N GLY A 263 5.67 -32.30 6.90
CA GLY A 263 4.25 -32.47 6.61
C GLY A 263 3.37 -32.64 7.85
N THR A 264 3.95 -32.69 9.04
CA THR A 264 3.18 -32.91 10.29
C THR A 264 2.79 -31.60 11.02
N SER A 265 3.35 -30.46 10.64
CA SER A 265 3.07 -29.18 11.29
C SER A 265 1.75 -28.57 10.79
N PRO A 266 0.92 -28.02 11.70
CA PRO A 266 -0.25 -27.28 11.29
C PRO A 266 0.14 -25.95 10.60
N LEU A 267 -0.55 -25.62 9.51
CA LEU A 267 -0.31 -24.42 8.73
C LEU A 267 -1.59 -23.62 8.54
N LEU A 268 -1.55 -22.34 8.87
CA LEU A 268 -2.63 -21.38 8.58
C LEU A 268 -2.23 -20.57 7.35
N LEU A 269 -2.92 -20.79 6.23
CA LEU A 269 -2.74 -20.06 4.98
C LEU A 269 -3.76 -18.94 4.88
N TYR A 270 -3.28 -17.71 4.71
CA TYR A 270 -4.08 -16.51 4.58
C TYR A 270 -3.99 -15.90 3.20
N ALA A 271 -5.09 -15.35 2.69
CA ALA A 271 -5.10 -14.43 1.55
C ALA A 271 -6.32 -13.50 1.57
N TYR A 272 -6.27 -12.45 0.75
CA TYR A 272 -7.36 -11.50 0.52
C TYR A 272 -7.77 -11.46 -0.97
N GLY A 273 -6.88 -11.06 -1.86
CA GLY A 273 -7.00 -11.19 -3.31
C GLY A 273 -8.08 -10.31 -3.97
N SER A 274 -8.32 -9.09 -3.48
CA SER A 274 -9.32 -8.19 -4.06
C SER A 274 -8.90 -6.73 -3.94
N TYR A 275 -9.48 -5.89 -4.80
CA TYR A 275 -9.37 -4.41 -4.78
C TYR A 275 -7.96 -3.86 -4.96
N GLY A 276 -7.02 -4.62 -5.51
CA GLY A 276 -5.61 -4.23 -5.53
C GLY A 276 -4.98 -4.19 -4.14
N SER A 277 -5.70 -4.61 -3.09
CA SER A 277 -5.19 -4.56 -1.72
C SER A 277 -4.07 -5.57 -1.53
N THR A 278 -2.89 -5.08 -1.18
CA THR A 278 -1.73 -5.91 -0.92
C THR A 278 -1.66 -6.29 0.55
N ILE A 279 -1.56 -7.58 0.82
CA ILE A 279 -1.33 -8.09 2.17
C ILE A 279 0.18 -8.24 2.35
N ASP A 280 0.80 -7.22 2.93
CA ASP A 280 2.23 -7.23 3.17
C ASP A 280 2.62 -8.15 4.33
N PRO A 281 3.84 -8.74 4.30
CA PRO A 281 4.35 -9.65 5.32
C PRO A 281 4.73 -8.89 6.61
N SER A 282 3.72 -8.41 7.34
CA SER A 282 3.87 -7.59 8.53
C SER A 282 3.90 -8.41 9.83
N PHE A 283 4.52 -7.84 10.87
CA PHE A 283 4.53 -8.41 12.22
C PHE A 283 3.15 -8.42 12.85
N SER A 284 2.89 -9.45 13.65
CA SER A 284 1.69 -9.55 14.48
C SER A 284 1.99 -10.25 15.79
N SER A 285 1.82 -9.55 16.91
CA SER A 285 2.03 -10.11 18.26
C SER A 285 1.00 -11.21 18.58
N VAL A 286 -0.23 -11.12 18.09
CA VAL A 286 -1.24 -12.16 18.30
C VAL A 286 -0.92 -13.46 17.55
N ARG A 287 -0.22 -13.37 16.41
CA ARG A 287 0.24 -14.51 15.64
C ARG A 287 1.26 -15.36 16.39
N LEU A 288 2.04 -14.77 17.29
CA LEU A 288 3.01 -15.50 18.11
C LEU A 288 2.36 -16.63 18.90
N SER A 289 1.10 -16.49 19.32
CA SER A 289 0.36 -17.54 19.99
C SER A 289 0.19 -18.81 19.14
N LEU A 290 0.06 -18.67 17.82
CA LEU A 290 0.03 -19.79 16.90
C LEU A 290 1.43 -20.37 16.68
N LEU A 291 2.42 -19.49 16.40
CA LEU A 291 3.80 -19.91 16.13
C LEU A 291 4.41 -20.65 17.32
N ASP A 292 4.14 -20.21 18.56
CA ASP A 292 4.64 -20.85 19.78
C ASP A 292 3.99 -22.23 20.03
N ARG A 293 2.87 -22.51 19.41
CA ARG A 293 2.20 -23.84 19.41
C ARG A 293 2.58 -24.70 18.22
N GLY A 294 3.60 -24.29 17.44
CA GLY A 294 4.13 -25.06 16.32
C GLY A 294 3.42 -24.85 14.98
N PHE A 295 2.53 -23.86 14.87
CA PHE A 295 1.94 -23.48 13.59
C PHE A 295 2.96 -22.82 12.69
N ILE A 296 2.84 -23.07 11.41
CA ILE A 296 3.37 -22.25 10.32
C ILE A 296 2.27 -21.28 9.92
N TYR A 297 2.59 -20.01 9.78
CA TYR A 297 1.68 -19.02 9.20
C TYR A 297 2.20 -18.62 7.82
N ALA A 298 1.33 -18.62 6.82
CA ALA A 298 1.68 -18.28 5.45
C ALA A 298 0.69 -17.28 4.85
N ILE A 299 1.17 -16.38 4.00
CA ILE A 299 0.37 -15.45 3.20
C ILE A 299 0.56 -15.86 1.73
N ALA A 300 -0.50 -16.30 1.06
CA ALA A 300 -0.50 -16.46 -0.38
C ALA A 300 -0.82 -15.10 -1.04
N HIS A 301 0.16 -14.54 -1.75
CA HIS A 301 -0.01 -13.24 -2.43
C HIS A 301 -0.70 -13.44 -3.78
N VAL A 302 -1.95 -13.90 -3.73
CA VAL A 302 -2.76 -14.27 -4.89
C VAL A 302 -3.10 -13.09 -5.78
N ARG A 303 -3.40 -13.32 -7.07
CA ARG A 303 -3.93 -12.31 -8.00
C ARG A 303 -5.22 -11.69 -7.48
N GLY A 304 -5.45 -10.41 -7.82
CA GLY A 304 -6.52 -9.58 -7.30
C GLY A 304 -6.07 -8.59 -6.22
N GLY A 305 -4.90 -8.82 -5.58
CA GLY A 305 -4.10 -7.77 -4.94
C GLY A 305 -3.11 -7.15 -5.94
N GLU A 306 -2.25 -6.23 -5.50
CA GLU A 306 -1.21 -5.59 -6.35
C GLU A 306 0.21 -5.99 -5.95
N TYR A 307 0.40 -7.12 -5.28
CA TYR A 307 1.71 -7.53 -4.74
C TYR A 307 2.82 -7.57 -5.81
N LEU A 308 2.49 -7.97 -7.05
CA LEU A 308 3.40 -7.95 -8.20
C LEU A 308 3.03 -6.85 -9.22
N GLY A 309 2.49 -5.72 -8.76
CA GLY A 309 2.11 -4.59 -9.59
C GLY A 309 0.67 -4.67 -10.12
N ARG A 310 0.28 -3.66 -10.92
CA ARG A 310 -1.10 -3.50 -11.39
C ARG A 310 -1.62 -4.68 -12.20
N ALA A 311 -0.79 -5.32 -13.02
CA ALA A 311 -1.19 -6.50 -13.78
C ALA A 311 -1.66 -7.65 -12.88
N TRP A 312 -1.13 -7.74 -11.65
CA TRP A 312 -1.53 -8.73 -10.66
C TRP A 312 -2.98 -8.53 -10.20
N TYR A 313 -3.38 -7.27 -10.01
CA TYR A 313 -4.78 -6.89 -9.74
C TYR A 313 -5.68 -7.15 -10.93
N GLU A 314 -5.32 -6.69 -12.12
CA GLU A 314 -6.13 -6.82 -13.34
C GLU A 314 -6.43 -8.29 -13.69
N ASN A 315 -5.47 -9.18 -13.46
CA ASN A 315 -5.61 -10.61 -13.70
C ASN A 315 -6.32 -11.39 -12.58
N GLY A 316 -6.83 -10.72 -11.54
CA GLY A 316 -7.58 -11.34 -10.45
C GLY A 316 -8.92 -10.66 -10.15
N LYS A 317 -9.37 -9.68 -10.95
CA LYS A 317 -10.62 -8.97 -10.74
C LYS A 317 -11.71 -9.36 -11.74
N LEU A 318 -12.98 -9.07 -11.41
CA LEU A 318 -14.14 -9.23 -12.29
C LEU A 318 -14.18 -10.63 -12.95
N LEU A 319 -14.15 -10.71 -14.27
CA LEU A 319 -14.21 -11.95 -15.03
C LEU A 319 -12.96 -12.84 -14.86
N ASN A 320 -11.86 -12.27 -14.36
CA ASN A 320 -10.62 -12.99 -14.04
C ASN A 320 -10.57 -13.49 -12.59
N LYS A 321 -11.67 -13.34 -11.83
CA LYS A 321 -11.70 -13.65 -10.38
C LYS A 321 -11.35 -15.09 -10.04
N LEU A 322 -11.62 -16.02 -10.92
CA LEU A 322 -11.25 -17.43 -10.75
C LEU A 322 -9.75 -17.63 -10.56
N ASN A 323 -8.91 -16.77 -11.13
CA ASN A 323 -7.45 -16.85 -10.94
C ASN A 323 -7.04 -16.66 -9.47
N THR A 324 -7.75 -15.80 -8.73
CA THR A 324 -7.53 -15.64 -7.28
C THR A 324 -7.73 -16.96 -6.52
N PHE A 325 -8.80 -17.68 -6.86
CA PHE A 325 -9.15 -18.95 -6.22
C PHE A 325 -8.17 -20.07 -6.61
N TYR A 326 -7.83 -20.14 -7.89
CA TYR A 326 -6.85 -21.10 -8.39
C TYR A 326 -5.47 -20.87 -7.79
N ASP A 327 -5.02 -19.62 -7.68
CA ASP A 327 -3.74 -19.29 -7.06
C ASP A 327 -3.67 -19.81 -5.62
N PHE A 328 -4.74 -19.62 -4.83
CA PHE A 328 -4.77 -20.09 -3.45
C PHE A 328 -4.75 -21.61 -3.36
N ILE A 329 -5.55 -22.30 -4.17
CA ILE A 329 -5.57 -23.77 -4.25
C ILE A 329 -4.20 -24.31 -4.66
N ASP A 330 -3.56 -23.71 -5.65
CA ASP A 330 -2.27 -24.15 -6.15
C ASP A 330 -1.15 -23.87 -5.14
N CYS A 331 -1.22 -22.75 -4.40
CA CYS A 331 -0.37 -22.50 -3.23
C CYS A 331 -0.57 -23.54 -2.13
N SER A 332 -1.83 -23.93 -1.83
CA SER A 332 -2.14 -24.99 -0.87
C SER A 332 -1.51 -26.33 -1.25
N LYS A 333 -1.69 -26.75 -2.51
CA LYS A 333 -1.09 -27.98 -3.04
C LYS A 333 0.43 -27.95 -3.02
N PHE A 334 1.02 -26.80 -3.35
CA PHE A 334 2.46 -26.59 -3.28
C PHE A 334 3.00 -26.77 -1.86
N LEU A 335 2.36 -26.14 -0.86
CA LEU A 335 2.78 -26.24 0.55
C LEU A 335 2.68 -27.67 1.09
N ILE A 336 1.67 -28.45 0.70
CA ILE A 336 1.54 -29.87 1.02
C ILE A 336 2.65 -30.68 0.35
N LYS A 337 2.87 -30.48 -0.96
CA LYS A 337 3.90 -31.19 -1.74
C LYS A 337 5.30 -30.94 -1.16
N GLU A 338 5.61 -29.73 -0.80
CA GLU A 338 6.90 -29.33 -0.21
C GLU A 338 7.01 -29.65 1.30
N LYS A 339 6.01 -30.37 1.86
CA LYS A 339 5.97 -30.85 3.25
C LYS A 339 6.03 -29.76 4.32
N TYR A 340 5.54 -28.57 4.01
CA TYR A 340 5.27 -27.58 5.06
C TYR A 340 4.09 -28.00 5.93
N THR A 341 3.11 -28.74 5.38
CA THR A 341 1.92 -29.24 6.06
C THR A 341 1.36 -30.46 5.30
N SER A 342 0.22 -30.97 5.71
CA SER A 342 -0.59 -31.98 5.01
C SER A 342 -2.05 -31.52 4.90
N GLU A 343 -2.88 -32.25 4.17
CA GLU A 343 -4.31 -31.99 4.04
C GLU A 343 -5.03 -32.02 5.41
N GLU A 344 -4.58 -32.88 6.32
CA GLU A 344 -5.12 -32.97 7.69
C GLU A 344 -4.71 -31.81 8.61
N HIS A 345 -3.73 -31.00 8.21
CA HIS A 345 -3.15 -29.93 9.04
C HIS A 345 -3.13 -28.56 8.34
N LEU A 346 -3.76 -28.42 7.15
CA LEU A 346 -3.87 -27.18 6.43
C LEU A 346 -5.18 -26.46 6.79
N TYR A 347 -5.07 -25.25 7.32
CA TYR A 347 -6.16 -24.34 7.64
C TYR A 347 -6.14 -23.14 6.71
N ALA A 348 -7.31 -22.72 6.23
CA ALA A 348 -7.46 -21.55 5.37
C ALA A 348 -8.17 -20.41 6.12
N TYR A 349 -7.68 -19.18 5.93
CA TYR A 349 -8.27 -18.00 6.56
C TYR A 349 -8.36 -16.84 5.56
N GLY A 350 -9.48 -16.13 5.57
CA GLY A 350 -9.73 -14.92 4.80
C GLY A 350 -10.95 -14.17 5.31
N GLY A 351 -10.85 -12.85 5.38
CA GLY A 351 -11.90 -11.97 5.87
C GLY A 351 -12.46 -11.09 4.75
N SER A 352 -13.71 -10.58 4.88
CA SER A 352 -14.35 -9.68 3.90
C SER A 352 -14.34 -10.29 2.49
N ALA A 353 -13.71 -9.63 1.50
CA ALA A 353 -13.53 -10.22 0.17
C ALA A 353 -12.67 -11.49 0.17
N GLY A 354 -11.76 -11.65 1.15
CA GLY A 354 -11.07 -12.92 1.41
C GLY A 354 -12.04 -14.02 1.91
N GLY A 355 -13.17 -13.66 2.50
CA GLY A 355 -14.26 -14.60 2.84
C GLY A 355 -14.90 -15.21 1.59
N LEU A 356 -15.09 -14.43 0.53
CA LEU A 356 -15.50 -14.96 -0.79
C LEU A 356 -14.48 -15.97 -1.31
N LEU A 357 -13.18 -15.66 -1.20
CA LEU A 357 -12.11 -16.58 -1.58
C LEU A 357 -12.24 -17.90 -0.81
N ILE A 358 -12.37 -17.85 0.54
CA ILE A 358 -12.48 -19.05 1.37
C ILE A 358 -13.74 -19.84 1.00
N GLY A 359 -14.91 -19.17 0.87
CA GLY A 359 -16.16 -19.84 0.46
C GLY A 359 -16.03 -20.52 -0.91
N ALA A 360 -15.29 -19.95 -1.86
CA ALA A 360 -15.06 -20.56 -3.15
C ALA A 360 -14.16 -21.82 -3.05
N ILE A 361 -12.99 -21.71 -2.39
CA ILE A 361 -12.00 -22.79 -2.37
C ILE A 361 -12.48 -24.04 -1.61
N ILE A 362 -13.25 -23.88 -0.54
CA ILE A 362 -13.80 -25.04 0.22
C ILE A 362 -14.90 -25.77 -0.56
N ASN A 363 -15.54 -25.11 -1.54
CA ASN A 363 -16.46 -25.78 -2.47
C ASN A 363 -15.74 -26.40 -3.67
N MET A 364 -14.61 -25.82 -4.08
CA MET A 364 -13.85 -26.29 -5.25
C MET A 364 -12.93 -27.47 -4.92
N ASN A 365 -12.32 -27.46 -3.74
CA ASN A 365 -11.38 -28.50 -3.27
C ASN A 365 -11.52 -28.70 -1.75
N PRO A 366 -12.67 -29.24 -1.26
CA PRO A 366 -12.92 -29.43 0.17
C PRO A 366 -11.91 -30.35 0.84
N GLU A 367 -11.33 -31.26 0.09
CA GLU A 367 -10.36 -32.26 0.58
C GLU A 367 -9.02 -31.66 1.04
N LEU A 368 -8.72 -30.44 0.66
CA LEU A 368 -7.43 -29.80 0.99
C LEU A 368 -7.41 -29.14 2.38
N TYR A 369 -8.57 -28.90 2.99
CA TYR A 369 -8.65 -28.06 4.20
C TYR A 369 -9.32 -28.80 5.35
N HIS A 370 -8.73 -28.63 6.53
CA HIS A 370 -9.20 -29.22 7.77
C HIS A 370 -10.11 -28.29 8.58
#